data_fdcbc74378d388e1f7e645b371ab2949
#
_entry.id   fdcbc74378d388e1f7e645b371ab2949
#
_cell.length_a   1.000
_cell.length_b   1.000
_cell.length_c   1.000
_cell.angle_alpha   90.00
_cell.angle_beta   90.00
_cell.angle_gamma   90.00
#
_symmetry.space_group_name_H-M   'P 1'
#
loop_
_entity.id
_entity.type
_entity.pdbx_description
1 polymer ?
#
loop_
_entity_poly.entity_id
_entity_poly.type
_entity_poly.pdbx_seq_one_letter_code
_entity_poly.pdbx_strand_id
1 'polypeptide(L)'
;MRKIGDNMKLSDKKIVITGSLRPMTREEVILFLKEQGATVQGFISDQTDILIVGHKQLDLFQIDKRSKKHEAALSRIAEGQTITLLSEEEFFQIVKKSQL
;
A
#
# COMPACT_ATOMS: atom_id res chain seq x y z
N MET A 1 8.85 -2.26 -23.08
CA MET A 1 7.88 -1.61 -22.19
C MET A 1 7.97 -2.17 -20.78
N ARG A 2 8.01 -1.33 -19.82
CA ARG A 2 8.17 -1.77 -18.44
C ARG A 2 6.83 -1.86 -17.73
N LYS A 3 6.70 -2.88 -16.92
CA LYS A 3 5.53 -3.00 -16.07
C LYS A 3 5.67 -2.06 -14.88
N ILE A 4 4.54 -1.69 -14.31
CA ILE A 4 4.54 -0.80 -13.16
C ILE A 4 5.43 -1.35 -12.04
N GLY A 5 5.35 -2.66 -11.78
CA GLY A 5 6.16 -3.27 -10.75
C GLY A 5 7.65 -3.21 -11.01
N ASP A 6 8.07 -3.16 -12.27
CA ASP A 6 9.48 -3.09 -12.62
C ASP A 6 10.06 -1.71 -12.39
N ASN A 7 9.22 -0.68 -12.42
CA ASN A 7 9.65 0.69 -12.29
C ASN A 7 9.46 1.24 -10.89
N MET A 8 8.71 0.56 -10.06
CA MET A 8 8.39 1.09 -8.75
C MET A 8 9.54 0.85 -7.79
N LYS A 9 10.12 1.94 -7.35
CA LYS A 9 11.12 1.89 -6.31
C LYS A 9 10.45 2.20 -4.99
N LEU A 10 10.68 1.34 -4.03
CA LEU A 10 10.11 1.50 -2.71
C LEU A 10 11.05 2.23 -1.76
N SER A 11 12.34 2.31 -2.11
CA SER A 11 13.29 2.97 -1.23
C SER A 11 12.96 4.44 -1.04
N ASP A 12 13.09 4.91 0.17
CA ASP A 12 12.80 6.29 0.57
C ASP A 12 11.34 6.70 0.43
N LYS A 13 10.47 5.73 0.17
CA LYS A 13 9.03 6.02 0.08
C LYS A 13 8.37 5.84 1.43
N LYS A 14 7.38 6.68 1.70
CA LYS A 14 6.57 6.55 2.90
C LYS A 14 5.29 5.84 2.54
N ILE A 15 5.07 4.70 3.16
CA ILE A 15 4.02 3.75 2.77
C ILE A 15 3.07 3.51 3.92
N VAL A 16 1.78 3.56 3.61
CA VAL A 16 0.73 3.23 4.57
C VAL A 16 0.04 1.97 4.05
N ILE A 17 -0.32 1.09 4.96
CA ILE A 17 -0.99 -0.16 4.63
C ILE A 17 -2.39 -0.13 5.21
N THR A 18 -3.38 -0.49 4.39
CA THR A 18 -4.74 -0.67 4.86
C THR A 18 -5.26 -2.02 4.37
N GLY A 19 -6.10 -2.66 5.17
CA GLY A 19 -6.62 -3.97 4.85
C GLY A 19 -5.64 -5.09 5.16
N SER A 20 -5.92 -6.26 4.64
CA SER A 20 -5.12 -7.46 4.89
C SER A 20 -4.42 -7.89 3.61
N LEU A 21 -3.16 -8.26 3.72
CA LEU A 21 -2.35 -8.71 2.58
C LEU A 21 -2.06 -10.20 2.69
N ARG A 22 -3.06 -10.98 3.04
CA ARG A 22 -2.91 -12.42 3.13
C ARG A 22 -2.39 -13.01 1.82
N PRO A 23 -1.55 -14.05 1.87
CA PRO A 23 -1.16 -14.81 3.07
C PRO A 23 -0.07 -14.17 3.93
N MET A 24 0.43 -13.01 3.55
CA MET A 24 1.44 -12.34 4.38
C MET A 24 0.80 -11.72 5.60
N THR A 25 1.47 -11.84 6.74
CA THR A 25 1.06 -11.13 7.93
C THR A 25 1.48 -9.67 7.81
N ARG A 26 0.87 -8.81 8.61
CA ARG A 26 1.25 -7.40 8.61
C ARG A 26 2.73 -7.22 8.93
N GLU A 27 3.23 -8.02 9.87
CA GLU A 27 4.64 -7.95 10.25
C GLU A 27 5.56 -8.33 9.09
N GLU A 28 5.18 -9.35 8.33
CA GLU A 28 5.95 -9.76 7.15
C GLU A 28 5.96 -8.66 6.09
N VAL A 29 4.83 -8.00 5.89
CA VAL A 29 4.73 -6.90 4.94
C VAL A 29 5.63 -5.75 5.37
N ILE A 30 5.56 -5.39 6.64
CA ILE A 30 6.37 -4.30 7.17
C ILE A 30 7.86 -4.61 7.03
N LEU A 31 8.23 -5.83 7.37
CA LEU A 31 9.64 -6.25 7.26
C LEU A 31 10.11 -6.18 5.82
N PHE A 32 9.30 -6.68 4.88
CA PHE A 32 9.63 -6.62 3.48
C PHE A 32 9.87 -5.17 3.02
N LEU A 33 8.97 -4.27 3.40
CA LEU A 33 9.08 -2.88 2.99
C LEU A 33 10.32 -2.22 3.58
N LYS A 34 10.63 -2.52 4.82
CA LYS A 34 11.84 -1.99 5.44
C LYS A 34 13.09 -2.50 4.73
N GLU A 35 13.09 -3.74 4.31
CA GLU A 35 14.22 -4.31 3.58
C GLU A 35 14.41 -3.64 2.23
N GLN A 36 13.33 -3.10 1.67
CA GLN A 36 13.40 -2.35 0.41
C GLN A 36 13.82 -0.89 0.63
N GLY A 37 14.05 -0.49 1.87
CA GLY A 37 14.42 0.88 2.19
C GLY A 37 13.25 1.83 2.36
N ALA A 38 12.04 1.31 2.47
CA ALA A 38 10.85 2.12 2.64
C ALA A 38 10.58 2.41 4.11
N THR A 39 9.81 3.45 4.36
CA THR A 39 9.34 3.79 5.71
C THR A 39 7.86 3.48 5.78
N VAL A 40 7.47 2.70 6.78
CA VAL A 40 6.06 2.35 6.98
C VAL A 40 5.45 3.30 8.00
N GLN A 41 4.36 3.96 7.61
CA GLN A 41 3.64 4.88 8.47
C GLN A 41 2.32 4.26 8.93
N GLY A 42 1.86 4.66 10.10
CA GLY A 42 0.60 4.17 10.64
C GLY A 42 -0.63 4.93 10.16
N PHE A 43 -0.44 6.07 9.53
CA PHE A 43 -1.54 6.89 9.06
C PHE A 43 -1.10 7.73 7.87
N ILE A 44 -2.09 8.23 7.13
CA ILE A 44 -1.82 9.06 5.96
C ILE A 44 -1.37 10.46 6.43
N SER A 45 -0.29 10.93 5.84
CA SER A 45 0.24 12.26 6.14
C SER A 45 0.49 13.00 4.84
N ASP A 46 0.94 14.24 4.97
CA ASP A 46 1.30 15.04 3.80
C ASP A 46 2.56 14.51 3.09
N GLN A 47 3.25 13.57 3.71
CA GLN A 47 4.45 12.97 3.13
C GLN A 47 4.23 11.54 2.62
N THR A 48 3.03 11.02 2.75
CA THR A 48 2.73 9.67 2.29
C THR A 48 2.87 9.57 0.77
N ASP A 49 3.61 8.59 0.32
CA ASP A 49 3.85 8.37 -1.12
C ASP A 49 3.01 7.25 -1.69
N ILE A 50 2.76 6.21 -0.92
CA ILE A 50 2.09 5.02 -1.40
C ILE A 50 1.10 4.54 -0.34
N LEU A 51 -0.09 4.16 -0.79
CA LEU A 51 -1.06 3.45 0.06
C LEU A 51 -1.26 2.07 -0.54
N ILE A 52 -0.92 1.03 0.22
CA ILE A 52 -1.18 -0.34 -0.19
C ILE A 52 -2.58 -0.71 0.29
N VAL A 53 -3.45 -0.98 -0.67
CA VAL A 53 -4.85 -1.31 -0.37
C VAL A 53 -4.98 -2.83 -0.41
N GLY A 54 -4.98 -3.44 0.76
CA GLY A 54 -5.12 -4.88 0.87
C GLY A 54 -6.57 -5.31 0.81
N HIS A 55 -6.75 -6.61 0.90
CA HIS A 55 -8.09 -7.18 0.87
C HIS A 55 -8.85 -6.78 2.12
N LYS A 56 -10.05 -6.29 1.93
CA LYS A 56 -10.92 -6.00 3.06
C LYS A 56 -11.71 -7.24 3.36
N GLN A 57 -11.73 -7.59 4.63
CA GLN A 57 -12.59 -8.65 5.06
C GLN A 57 -14.03 -8.22 4.78
N LEU A 58 -14.72 -9.01 3.96
CA LEU A 58 -16.08 -8.68 3.60
C LEU A 58 -16.99 -8.85 4.80
N ASP A 59 -17.51 -7.75 5.27
CA ASP A 59 -18.56 -7.75 6.24
C ASP A 59 -19.85 -7.50 5.48
N LEU A 60 -20.80 -8.42 5.59
CA LEU A 60 -22.05 -8.31 4.86
C LEU A 60 -22.79 -7.02 5.16
N PHE A 61 -22.52 -6.42 6.28
CA PHE A 61 -23.21 -5.19 6.69
C PHE A 61 -22.44 -3.93 6.37
N GLN A 62 -21.24 -4.06 5.80
CA GLN A 62 -20.38 -2.89 5.54
C GLN A 62 -19.74 -2.98 4.16
N ILE A 63 -20.48 -3.42 3.20
CA ILE A 63 -19.97 -3.75 1.88
C ILE A 63 -19.25 -2.58 1.21
N ASP A 64 -19.76 -1.37 1.38
CA ASP A 64 -19.21 -0.20 0.70
C ASP A 64 -18.32 0.66 1.56
N LYS A 65 -17.96 0.18 2.74
CA LYS A 65 -17.22 1.01 3.67
C LYS A 65 -15.73 0.93 3.41
N ARG A 66 -15.16 2.03 3.00
CA ARG A 66 -13.72 2.14 2.84
C ARG A 66 -13.07 2.32 4.21
N SER A 67 -11.81 1.92 4.32
CA SER A 67 -11.06 2.20 5.54
C SER A 67 -10.84 3.71 5.67
N LYS A 68 -10.61 4.16 6.89
CA LYS A 68 -10.30 5.56 7.12
C LYS A 68 -9.01 5.98 6.42
N LYS A 69 -8.05 5.08 6.35
CA LYS A 69 -6.79 5.35 5.66
C LYS A 69 -7.01 5.54 4.17
N HIS A 70 -7.88 4.71 3.58
CA HIS A 70 -8.19 4.84 2.17
C HIS A 70 -8.87 6.18 1.88
N GLU A 71 -9.84 6.55 2.70
CA GLU A 71 -10.54 7.82 2.52
C GLU A 71 -9.59 9.01 2.71
N ALA A 72 -8.71 8.93 3.69
CA ALA A 72 -7.73 10.00 3.92
C ALA A 72 -6.82 10.17 2.72
N ALA A 73 -6.38 9.06 2.10
CA ALA A 73 -5.55 9.12 0.92
C ALA A 73 -6.29 9.76 -0.25
N LEU A 74 -7.55 9.37 -0.45
CA LEU A 74 -8.35 9.95 -1.54
C LEU A 74 -8.57 11.45 -1.34
N SER A 75 -8.79 11.88 -0.12
CA SER A 75 -8.94 13.30 0.20
C SER A 75 -7.68 14.08 -0.15
N ARG A 76 -6.53 13.55 0.20
CA ARG A 76 -5.26 14.24 -0.09
C ARG A 76 -4.96 14.26 -1.57
N ILE A 77 -5.31 13.19 -2.29
CA ILE A 77 -5.15 13.17 -3.74
C ILE A 77 -6.02 14.25 -4.37
N ALA A 78 -7.25 14.41 -3.88
CA ALA A 78 -8.14 15.44 -4.37
C ALA A 78 -7.61 16.85 -4.11
N GLU A 79 -6.79 17.01 -3.07
CA GLU A 79 -6.16 18.28 -2.74
C GLU A 79 -4.86 18.52 -3.51
N GLY A 80 -4.42 17.57 -4.31
CA GLY A 80 -3.25 17.73 -5.12
C GLY A 80 -2.04 16.91 -4.72
N GLN A 81 -2.11 16.16 -3.64
CA GLN A 81 -1.01 15.32 -3.21
C GLN A 81 -0.90 14.10 -4.12
N THR A 82 0.32 13.72 -4.46
CA THR A 82 0.54 12.54 -5.28
C THR A 82 0.72 11.34 -4.36
N ILE A 83 -0.30 10.47 -4.32
CA ILE A 83 -0.23 9.20 -3.59
C ILE A 83 -0.56 8.10 -4.56
N THR A 84 0.32 7.10 -4.64
CA THR A 84 0.09 5.94 -5.50
C THR A 84 -0.74 4.93 -4.72
N LEU A 85 -1.86 4.52 -5.30
CA LEU A 85 -2.68 3.46 -4.72
C LEU A 85 -2.21 2.14 -5.31
N LEU A 86 -1.74 1.26 -4.44
CA LEU A 86 -1.17 -0.02 -4.85
C LEU A 86 -2.11 -1.13 -4.39
N SER A 87 -2.61 -1.93 -5.34
CA SER A 87 -3.48 -3.05 -4.98
C SER A 87 -2.67 -4.20 -4.38
N GLU A 88 -3.37 -5.13 -3.73
CA GLU A 88 -2.67 -6.29 -3.18
C GLU A 88 -2.02 -7.13 -4.28
N GLU A 89 -2.65 -7.24 -5.44
CA GLU A 89 -2.06 -7.98 -6.57
C GLU A 89 -0.76 -7.33 -7.03
N GLU A 90 -0.78 -6.02 -7.16
CA GLU A 90 0.41 -5.29 -7.56
C GLU A 90 1.51 -5.42 -6.51
N PHE A 91 1.13 -5.37 -5.25
CA PHE A 91 2.09 -5.54 -4.18
C PHE A 91 2.73 -6.93 -4.22
N PHE A 92 1.92 -7.98 -4.41
CA PHE A 92 2.45 -9.33 -4.46
C PHE A 92 3.36 -9.56 -5.67
N GLN A 93 3.10 -8.88 -6.77
CA GLN A 93 4.00 -8.94 -7.91
C GLN A 93 5.36 -8.34 -7.58
N ILE A 94 5.38 -7.27 -6.82
CA ILE A 94 6.63 -6.66 -6.37
C ILE A 94 7.39 -7.63 -5.46
N VAL A 95 6.69 -8.27 -4.54
CA VAL A 95 7.30 -9.25 -3.65
C VAL A 95 7.90 -10.40 -4.44
N LYS A 96 7.17 -10.93 -5.41
CA LYS A 96 7.66 -12.02 -6.25
C LYS A 96 8.93 -11.64 -6.98
N LYS A 97 8.97 -10.44 -7.54
CA LYS A 97 10.14 -10.00 -8.29
C LYS A 97 11.36 -9.83 -7.41
N SER A 98 11.17 -9.40 -6.19
CA SER A 98 12.28 -9.22 -5.28
C SER A 98 12.85 -10.55 -4.79
N GLN A 99 12.07 -11.64 -4.91
CA GLN A 99 12.51 -12.98 -4.50
C GLN A 99 13.16 -13.77 -5.62
N LEU A 100 13.20 -13.23 -6.80
CA LEU A 100 13.84 -13.91 -7.94
C LEU A 100 15.37 -13.60 -8.03
#